data_dfce814e8f7d98315f59b345beda0224
#
_entry.id   dfce814e8f7d98315f59b345beda0224
#
_cell.length_a   1.000
_cell.length_b   1.000
_cell.length_c   1.000
_cell.angle_alpha   90.00
_cell.angle_beta   90.00
_cell.angle_gamma   90.00
#
_symmetry.space_group_name_H-M   'P 1'
#
loop_
_entity.id
_entity.type
_entity.pdbx_description
1 polymer ?
#
loop_
_entity_poly.entity_id
_entity_poly.type
_entity_poly.pdbx_seq_one_letter_code
_entity_poly.pdbx_strand_id
1 'polypeptide(L)'
;MTASTALPVFVSAGDILTDLVRAGDSQWLSHPGGAGWNVARAVARLGLPTACAGSLGTDCFSDELWNASVAAGLDMRFMQRVDRPPLLAIVHQTHPPAYFFMGEHSADLAFDPALLPEDWQAQVKWAHFGCISLVRQPLGTTLVDLAAQLRERGVKISFDPNYRNLMEHGYEPTLRKMAALADLIKVSDEDLRMLFKTSEANALDQLRTMNPDAIVLVTRGADKATLIDGGLIVEAAPPRVEVVDTVGAGDASIGGLLFSLMSAPQRKWNEHLAFALAAGAAACRHSGAHSPTLDEVVSLLND
;
A
#
# COMPACT_ATOMS: atom_id res chain seq x y z
N MET A 1 -16.42 -15.01 17.64
CA MET A 1 -16.73 -14.59 16.26
C MET A 1 -16.37 -15.74 15.34
N THR A 2 -17.33 -16.31 14.62
CA THR A 2 -17.07 -17.35 13.63
C THR A 2 -16.28 -16.72 12.50
N ALA A 3 -15.07 -17.24 12.20
CA ALA A 3 -14.29 -16.81 11.06
C ALA A 3 -15.17 -16.90 9.79
N SER A 4 -15.24 -15.80 9.03
CA SER A 4 -15.92 -15.81 7.73
C SER A 4 -15.26 -16.88 6.86
N THR A 5 -16.05 -17.80 6.32
CA THR A 5 -15.58 -18.79 5.35
C THR A 5 -15.35 -18.20 3.96
N ALA A 6 -15.81 -16.95 3.73
CA ALA A 6 -15.63 -16.26 2.47
C ALA A 6 -14.15 -15.89 2.24
N LEU A 7 -13.72 -16.06 1.01
CA LEU A 7 -12.39 -15.62 0.57
C LEU A 7 -12.37 -14.08 0.35
N PRO A 8 -11.21 -13.42 0.46
CA PRO A 8 -11.10 -11.98 0.27
C PRO A 8 -11.40 -11.55 -1.16
N VAL A 9 -11.96 -10.36 -1.32
CA VAL A 9 -12.14 -9.70 -2.63
C VAL A 9 -10.99 -8.77 -2.98
N PHE A 10 -10.17 -8.44 -1.99
CA PHE A 10 -8.96 -7.64 -2.11
C PHE A 10 -7.79 -8.28 -1.39
N VAL A 11 -6.64 -8.33 -2.04
CA VAL A 11 -5.39 -8.82 -1.45
C VAL A 11 -4.29 -7.80 -1.70
N SER A 12 -3.61 -7.37 -0.63
CA SER A 12 -2.33 -6.68 -0.76
C SER A 12 -1.21 -7.68 -0.51
N ALA A 13 -0.20 -7.73 -1.37
CA ALA A 13 0.96 -8.60 -1.22
C ALA A 13 2.23 -7.75 -1.14
N GLY A 14 2.94 -7.84 -0.02
CA GLY A 14 4.14 -7.03 0.12
C GLY A 14 4.62 -6.88 1.56
N ASP A 15 5.19 -5.72 1.83
CA ASP A 15 5.89 -5.42 3.06
C ASP A 15 4.96 -5.36 4.27
N ILE A 16 5.35 -6.15 5.25
CA ILE A 16 4.83 -6.15 6.61
C ILE A 16 6.07 -6.06 7.50
N LEU A 17 6.20 -4.97 8.25
CA LEU A 17 7.42 -4.68 9.00
C LEU A 17 7.11 -3.88 10.27
N THR A 18 8.11 -3.70 11.12
CA THR A 18 8.01 -2.80 12.26
C THR A 18 8.94 -1.62 12.06
N ASP A 19 8.39 -0.41 12.20
CA ASP A 19 9.16 0.83 12.26
C ASP A 19 9.67 1.03 13.69
N LEU A 20 10.98 1.09 13.87
CA LEU A 20 11.62 1.52 15.12
C LEU A 20 12.01 2.98 14.99
N VAL A 21 11.22 3.85 15.62
CA VAL A 21 11.35 5.30 15.55
C VAL A 21 12.11 5.82 16.75
N ARG A 22 13.17 6.58 16.53
CA ARG A 22 13.93 7.20 17.60
C ARG A 22 13.12 8.30 18.25
N ALA A 23 12.82 8.15 19.55
CA ALA A 23 12.06 9.09 20.36
C ALA A 23 12.94 9.92 21.34
N GLY A 24 14.23 9.59 21.46
CA GLY A 24 15.18 10.26 22.32
C GLY A 24 16.58 9.65 22.20
N ASP A 25 17.51 10.04 23.06
CA ASP A 25 18.91 9.58 22.97
C ASP A 25 19.07 8.07 23.11
N SER A 26 18.23 7.43 23.93
CA SER A 26 18.24 5.99 24.17
C SER A 26 16.84 5.36 24.08
N GLN A 27 15.84 6.10 23.59
CA GLN A 27 14.47 5.62 23.47
C GLN A 27 14.09 5.37 22.01
N TRP A 28 13.46 4.23 21.77
CA TRP A 28 12.90 3.84 20.49
C TRP A 28 11.47 3.37 20.71
N LEU A 29 10.58 3.77 19.81
CA LEU A 29 9.19 3.33 19.80
C LEU A 29 9.00 2.36 18.62
N SER A 30 8.35 1.24 18.88
CA SER A 30 7.96 0.30 17.84
C SER A 30 6.57 0.64 17.31
N HIS A 31 6.43 0.67 16.00
CA HIS A 31 5.14 0.85 15.33
C HIS A 31 4.98 -0.23 14.25
N PRO A 32 3.90 -1.03 14.31
CA PRO A 32 3.53 -1.90 13.19
C PRO A 32 3.32 -1.10 11.92
N GLY A 33 3.96 -1.52 10.81
CA GLY A 33 3.99 -0.79 9.56
C GLY A 33 4.15 -1.69 8.33
N GLY A 34 4.46 -1.05 7.22
CA GLY A 34 4.54 -1.64 5.89
C GLY A 34 3.44 -1.09 4.98
N ALA A 35 3.83 -0.50 3.84
CA ALA A 35 2.89 0.19 2.95
C ALA A 35 1.79 -0.77 2.45
N GLY A 36 2.15 -1.96 1.97
CA GLY A 36 1.19 -2.96 1.52
C GLY A 36 0.23 -3.41 2.62
N TRP A 37 0.74 -3.59 3.83
CA TRP A 37 -0.07 -3.93 5.00
C TRP A 37 -1.01 -2.79 5.43
N ASN A 38 -0.56 -1.55 5.38
CA ASN A 38 -1.40 -0.38 5.66
C ASN A 38 -2.56 -0.26 4.66
N VAL A 39 -2.30 -0.48 3.36
CA VAL A 39 -3.35 -0.51 2.32
C VAL A 39 -4.37 -1.60 2.60
N ALA A 40 -3.93 -2.82 2.96
CA ALA A 40 -4.84 -3.91 3.31
C ALA A 40 -5.73 -3.54 4.51
N ARG A 41 -5.14 -2.99 5.57
CA ARG A 41 -5.89 -2.54 6.74
C ARG A 41 -6.90 -1.44 6.41
N ALA A 42 -6.52 -0.48 5.57
CA ALA A 42 -7.42 0.58 5.14
C ALA A 42 -8.65 0.01 4.43
N VAL A 43 -8.47 -0.89 3.46
CA VAL A 43 -9.58 -1.52 2.73
C VAL A 43 -10.45 -2.39 3.66
N ALA A 44 -9.84 -3.15 4.59
CA ALA A 44 -10.58 -3.97 5.55
C ALA A 44 -11.44 -3.12 6.50
N ARG A 45 -10.88 -2.04 7.04
CA ARG A 45 -11.59 -1.15 7.97
C ARG A 45 -12.69 -0.33 7.30
N LEU A 46 -12.60 -0.13 5.98
CA LEU A 46 -13.67 0.43 5.17
C LEU A 46 -14.80 -0.59 4.91
N GLY A 47 -14.60 -1.89 5.20
CA GLY A 47 -15.65 -2.90 5.23
C GLY A 47 -15.62 -3.96 4.12
N LEU A 48 -14.54 -4.09 3.35
CA LEU A 48 -14.40 -5.17 2.36
C LEU A 48 -13.62 -6.38 2.92
N PRO A 49 -14.01 -7.62 2.57
CA PRO A 49 -13.22 -8.81 2.86
C PRO A 49 -11.82 -8.69 2.24
N THR A 50 -10.81 -8.64 3.08
CA THR A 50 -9.44 -8.28 2.70
C THR A 50 -8.42 -9.20 3.34
N ALA A 51 -7.32 -9.47 2.62
CA ALA A 51 -6.14 -10.13 3.16
C ALA A 51 -4.87 -9.32 2.87
N CYS A 52 -3.87 -9.51 3.74
CA CYS A 52 -2.49 -9.15 3.44
C CYS A 52 -1.70 -10.45 3.28
N ALA A 53 -1.16 -10.68 2.08
CA ALA A 53 -0.38 -11.86 1.77
C ALA A 53 1.10 -11.58 2.00
N GLY A 54 1.70 -12.31 2.92
CA GLY A 54 3.09 -12.15 3.31
C GLY A 54 3.49 -13.12 4.40
N SER A 55 4.71 -12.99 4.91
CA SER A 55 5.20 -13.82 6.01
C SER A 55 5.82 -13.01 7.13
N LEU A 56 5.58 -13.45 8.36
CA LEU A 56 6.04 -12.90 9.62
C LEU A 56 6.90 -13.92 10.37
N GLY A 57 7.79 -13.41 11.20
CA GLY A 57 8.55 -14.22 12.16
C GLY A 57 7.70 -14.73 13.32
N THR A 58 8.38 -15.31 14.34
CA THR A 58 7.78 -15.79 15.58
C THR A 58 8.22 -14.98 16.80
N ASP A 59 8.69 -13.76 16.57
CA ASP A 59 9.19 -12.82 17.56
C ASP A 59 8.09 -11.83 18.02
N CYS A 60 8.42 -10.98 19.02
CA CYS A 60 7.47 -10.04 19.60
C CYS A 60 6.95 -8.99 18.62
N PHE A 61 7.76 -8.51 17.66
CA PHE A 61 7.32 -7.56 16.64
C PHE A 61 6.34 -8.20 15.67
N SER A 62 6.63 -9.44 15.27
CA SER A 62 5.74 -10.24 14.43
C SER A 62 4.42 -10.55 15.11
N ASP A 63 4.41 -10.73 16.44
CA ASP A 63 3.18 -10.94 17.23
C ASP A 63 2.34 -9.65 17.30
N GLU A 64 2.96 -8.48 17.43
CA GLU A 64 2.26 -7.19 17.37
C GLU A 64 1.58 -6.99 16.01
N LEU A 65 2.29 -7.23 14.90
CA LEU A 65 1.76 -7.18 13.53
C LEU A 65 0.61 -8.16 13.31
N TRP A 66 0.76 -9.39 13.81
CA TRP A 66 -0.30 -10.41 13.76
C TRP A 66 -1.56 -9.95 14.49
N ASN A 67 -1.42 -9.49 15.73
CA ASN A 67 -2.55 -9.03 16.53
C ASN A 67 -3.23 -7.79 15.92
N ALA A 68 -2.46 -6.85 15.39
CA ALA A 68 -2.98 -5.69 14.69
C ALA A 68 -3.72 -6.06 13.39
N SER A 69 -3.27 -7.12 12.70
CA SER A 69 -3.94 -7.66 11.51
C SER A 69 -5.29 -8.29 11.85
N VAL A 70 -5.33 -9.09 12.92
CA VAL A 70 -6.58 -9.67 13.44
C VAL A 70 -7.56 -8.57 13.86
N ALA A 71 -7.07 -7.54 14.57
CA ALA A 71 -7.89 -6.41 15.01
C ALA A 71 -8.44 -5.57 13.84
N ALA A 72 -7.72 -5.51 12.71
CA ALA A 72 -8.18 -4.86 11.49
C ALA A 72 -9.16 -5.72 10.67
N GLY A 73 -9.38 -6.98 11.03
CA GLY A 73 -10.28 -7.89 10.32
C GLY A 73 -9.68 -8.50 9.05
N LEU A 74 -8.35 -8.57 8.95
CA LEU A 74 -7.69 -9.23 7.82
C LEU A 74 -7.87 -10.75 7.88
N ASP A 75 -7.94 -11.37 6.72
CA ASP A 75 -7.97 -12.83 6.60
C ASP A 75 -6.58 -13.41 6.88
N MET A 76 -6.42 -13.96 8.07
CA MET A 76 -5.14 -14.47 8.57
C MET A 76 -4.63 -15.73 7.86
N ARG A 77 -5.46 -16.39 7.03
CA ARG A 77 -5.02 -17.53 6.20
C ARG A 77 -3.98 -17.14 5.16
N PHE A 78 -3.84 -15.84 4.85
CA PHE A 78 -2.89 -15.31 3.89
C PHE A 78 -1.55 -14.89 4.53
N MET A 79 -1.47 -14.88 5.85
CA MET A 79 -0.28 -14.47 6.60
C MET A 79 0.45 -15.69 7.16
N GLN A 80 1.63 -15.95 6.62
CA GLN A 80 2.46 -17.09 6.98
C GLN A 80 3.30 -16.79 8.22
N ARG A 81 3.59 -17.82 9.03
CA ARG A 81 4.51 -17.72 10.18
C ARG A 81 5.72 -18.60 9.90
N VAL A 82 6.91 -18.04 9.99
CA VAL A 82 8.18 -18.70 9.69
C VAL A 82 9.21 -18.42 10.78
N ASP A 83 10.13 -19.35 11.02
CA ASP A 83 11.22 -19.18 11.99
C ASP A 83 12.37 -18.37 11.35
N ARG A 84 12.13 -17.06 11.21
CA ARG A 84 13.10 -16.08 10.69
C ARG A 84 12.94 -14.74 11.42
N PRO A 85 14.01 -13.91 11.48
CA PRO A 85 13.94 -12.60 12.12
C PRO A 85 12.93 -11.66 11.42
N PRO A 86 12.42 -10.63 12.12
CA PRO A 86 11.51 -9.65 11.55
C PRO A 86 12.23 -8.74 10.55
N LEU A 87 11.48 -8.13 9.65
CA LEU A 87 11.92 -6.97 8.88
C LEU A 87 11.68 -5.71 9.71
N LEU A 88 12.74 -4.92 9.93
CA LEU A 88 12.68 -3.67 10.70
C LEU A 88 13.10 -2.49 9.82
N ALA A 89 12.36 -1.37 9.92
CA ALA A 89 12.79 -0.07 9.45
C ALA A 89 13.29 0.76 10.64
N ILE A 90 14.54 1.17 10.62
CA ILE A 90 15.17 1.94 11.70
C ILE A 90 15.10 3.43 11.33
N VAL A 91 14.12 4.13 11.86
CA VAL A 91 13.92 5.57 11.64
C VAL A 91 14.70 6.35 12.69
N HIS A 92 15.94 6.69 12.36
CA HIS A 92 16.86 7.34 13.29
C HIS A 92 16.75 8.87 13.30
N GLN A 93 16.02 9.46 12.32
CA GLN A 93 15.69 10.87 12.22
C GLN A 93 14.30 11.02 11.59
N THR A 94 13.49 11.92 12.15
CA THR A 94 12.11 12.14 11.70
C THR A 94 11.95 13.35 10.77
N HIS A 95 12.83 14.35 10.90
CA HIS A 95 12.76 15.59 10.12
C HIS A 95 14.16 16.07 9.66
N PRO A 96 14.52 15.96 8.33
CA PRO A 96 13.82 15.14 7.34
C PRO A 96 13.88 13.65 7.69
N PRO A 97 12.97 12.81 7.21
CA PRO A 97 13.01 11.38 7.51
C PRO A 97 14.29 10.73 7.01
N ALA A 98 15.01 10.05 7.92
CA ALA A 98 16.19 9.25 7.57
C ALA A 98 16.08 7.89 8.25
N TYR A 99 16.22 6.82 7.46
CA TYR A 99 16.03 5.46 7.94
C TYR A 99 16.82 4.46 7.10
N PHE A 100 17.01 3.28 7.64
CA PHE A 100 17.56 2.12 6.94
C PHE A 100 16.80 0.86 7.35
N PHE A 101 16.91 -0.18 6.54
CA PHE A 101 16.21 -1.44 6.80
C PHE A 101 17.19 -2.48 7.35
N MET A 102 16.74 -3.21 8.38
CA MET A 102 17.36 -4.41 8.90
C MET A 102 16.47 -5.60 8.54
N GLY A 103 16.94 -6.46 7.68
CA GLY A 103 16.10 -7.55 7.16
C GLY A 103 16.88 -8.52 6.29
N GLU A 104 18.18 -8.70 6.51
CA GLU A 104 18.91 -9.78 5.90
C GLU A 104 18.33 -11.12 6.39
N HIS A 105 17.88 -11.96 5.47
CA HIS A 105 17.18 -13.23 5.76
C HIS A 105 15.90 -13.11 6.60
N SER A 106 15.26 -11.94 6.65
CA SER A 106 14.03 -11.74 7.39
C SER A 106 12.85 -12.55 6.85
N ALA A 107 11.81 -12.65 7.66
CA ALA A 107 10.64 -13.49 7.43
C ALA A 107 9.93 -13.20 6.10
N ASP A 108 9.83 -11.91 5.71
CA ASP A 108 9.19 -11.49 4.46
C ASP A 108 9.79 -12.18 3.21
N LEU A 109 11.10 -12.45 3.21
CA LEU A 109 11.79 -13.13 2.10
C LEU A 109 11.45 -14.63 1.98
N ALA A 110 10.71 -15.18 2.93
CA ALA A 110 10.27 -16.57 2.92
C ALA A 110 8.82 -16.75 2.48
N PHE A 111 8.16 -15.68 2.05
CA PHE A 111 6.79 -15.75 1.54
C PHE A 111 6.69 -16.71 0.34
N ASP A 112 5.78 -17.67 0.44
CA ASP A 112 5.49 -18.64 -0.62
C ASP A 112 4.02 -18.55 -1.04
N PRO A 113 3.71 -18.02 -2.25
CA PRO A 113 2.34 -17.95 -2.75
C PRO A 113 1.65 -19.31 -2.90
N ALA A 114 2.40 -20.42 -3.00
CA ALA A 114 1.83 -21.76 -3.11
C ALA A 114 1.16 -22.25 -1.81
N LEU A 115 1.47 -21.61 -0.68
CA LEU A 115 0.86 -21.91 0.61
C LEU A 115 -0.41 -21.09 0.90
N LEU A 116 -0.84 -20.24 -0.02
CA LEU A 116 -2.10 -19.51 0.11
C LEU A 116 -3.30 -20.44 -0.04
N PRO A 117 -4.49 -20.06 0.47
CA PRO A 117 -5.69 -20.90 0.38
C PRO A 117 -6.01 -21.33 -1.07
N GLU A 118 -6.50 -22.54 -1.24
CA GLU A 118 -6.93 -23.01 -2.56
C GLU A 118 -7.99 -22.09 -3.20
N ASP A 119 -7.95 -21.92 -4.50
CA ASP A 119 -8.90 -21.14 -5.31
C ASP A 119 -9.13 -19.67 -4.89
N TRP A 120 -8.28 -19.12 -4.03
CA TRP A 120 -8.43 -17.74 -3.55
C TRP A 120 -8.47 -16.70 -4.68
N GLN A 121 -7.75 -16.93 -5.76
CA GLN A 121 -7.64 -16.01 -6.91
C GLN A 121 -9.00 -15.85 -7.64
N ALA A 122 -9.90 -16.84 -7.55
CA ALA A 122 -11.21 -16.78 -8.20
C ALA A 122 -12.16 -15.72 -7.60
N GLN A 123 -11.92 -15.31 -6.33
CA GLN A 123 -12.75 -14.33 -5.63
C GLN A 123 -12.15 -12.92 -5.63
N VAL A 124 -10.84 -12.81 -5.83
CA VAL A 124 -10.12 -11.54 -5.77
C VAL A 124 -10.44 -10.69 -6.98
N LYS A 125 -10.84 -9.45 -6.74
CA LYS A 125 -11.12 -8.45 -7.79
C LYS A 125 -9.91 -7.55 -8.05
N TRP A 126 -9.20 -7.20 -6.99
CA TRP A 126 -8.01 -6.36 -7.03
C TRP A 126 -6.91 -6.93 -6.15
N ALA A 127 -5.69 -6.88 -6.67
CA ALA A 127 -4.47 -7.15 -5.90
C ALA A 127 -3.56 -5.92 -5.91
N HIS A 128 -2.97 -5.59 -4.76
CA HIS A 128 -2.09 -4.44 -4.60
C HIS A 128 -0.66 -4.89 -4.32
N PHE A 129 0.30 -4.24 -4.98
CA PHE A 129 1.73 -4.47 -4.87
C PHE A 129 2.48 -3.15 -4.78
N GLY A 130 3.60 -3.12 -4.09
CA GLY A 130 4.41 -1.91 -4.05
C GLY A 130 5.57 -1.93 -3.07
N CYS A 131 6.15 -0.76 -2.89
CA CYS A 131 7.17 -0.44 -1.92
C CYS A 131 8.40 -1.36 -1.96
N ILE A 132 9.09 -1.53 -0.84
CA ILE A 132 10.39 -2.22 -0.74
C ILE A 132 10.33 -3.72 -1.02
N SER A 133 9.19 -4.36 -0.87
CA SER A 133 9.04 -5.79 -1.16
C SER A 133 9.40 -6.14 -2.60
N LEU A 134 9.19 -5.22 -3.54
CA LEU A 134 9.53 -5.42 -4.95
C LEU A 134 11.03 -5.27 -5.27
N VAL A 135 11.81 -4.71 -4.34
CA VAL A 135 13.29 -4.58 -4.46
C VAL A 135 14.00 -5.74 -3.79
N ARG A 136 13.40 -6.31 -2.75
CA ARG A 136 14.02 -7.31 -1.90
C ARG A 136 13.94 -8.70 -2.53
N GLN A 137 15.10 -9.25 -2.93
CA GLN A 137 15.15 -10.57 -3.55
C GLN A 137 15.27 -11.71 -2.51
N PRO A 138 14.62 -12.88 -2.74
CA PRO A 138 13.87 -13.28 -3.94
C PRO A 138 12.40 -12.79 -3.98
N LEU A 139 11.91 -12.15 -2.92
CA LEU A 139 10.52 -11.74 -2.78
C LEU A 139 10.03 -10.88 -3.95
N GLY A 140 10.84 -9.92 -4.41
CA GLY A 140 10.48 -9.04 -5.52
C GLY A 140 10.14 -9.81 -6.80
N THR A 141 10.94 -10.82 -7.15
CA THR A 141 10.63 -11.70 -8.30
C THR A 141 9.34 -12.47 -8.07
N THR A 142 9.18 -13.07 -6.90
CA THR A 142 7.96 -13.82 -6.52
C THR A 142 6.70 -12.96 -6.64
N LEU A 143 6.76 -11.70 -6.20
CA LEU A 143 5.59 -10.79 -6.25
C LEU A 143 5.29 -10.31 -7.67
N VAL A 144 6.30 -10.05 -8.50
CA VAL A 144 6.10 -9.71 -9.92
C VAL A 144 5.45 -10.87 -10.68
N ASP A 145 5.92 -12.09 -10.43
CA ASP A 145 5.35 -13.29 -11.06
C ASP A 145 3.92 -13.54 -10.57
N LEU A 146 3.64 -13.32 -9.29
CA LEU A 146 2.29 -13.40 -8.73
C LEU A 146 1.36 -12.35 -9.36
N ALA A 147 1.81 -11.11 -9.52
CA ALA A 147 1.02 -10.05 -10.18
C ALA A 147 0.68 -10.42 -11.64
N ALA A 148 1.64 -10.97 -12.39
CA ALA A 148 1.42 -11.43 -13.75
C ALA A 148 0.38 -12.57 -13.82
N GLN A 149 0.51 -13.58 -12.96
CA GLN A 149 -0.44 -14.70 -12.87
C GLN A 149 -1.85 -14.24 -12.51
N LEU A 150 -1.99 -13.28 -11.59
CA LEU A 150 -3.29 -12.73 -11.21
C LEU A 150 -3.91 -11.94 -12.35
N ARG A 151 -3.14 -11.13 -13.08
CA ARG A 151 -3.61 -10.40 -14.24
C ARG A 151 -4.12 -11.35 -15.34
N GLU A 152 -3.40 -12.44 -15.62
CA GLU A 152 -3.83 -13.47 -16.59
C GLU A 152 -5.19 -14.11 -16.22
N ARG A 153 -5.53 -14.12 -14.92
CA ARG A 153 -6.81 -14.60 -14.40
C ARG A 153 -7.90 -13.51 -14.33
N GLY A 154 -7.61 -12.31 -14.81
CA GLY A 154 -8.55 -11.18 -14.84
C GLY A 154 -8.64 -10.40 -13.52
N VAL A 155 -7.75 -10.63 -12.56
CA VAL A 155 -7.62 -9.81 -11.34
C VAL A 155 -6.97 -8.49 -11.74
N LYS A 156 -7.55 -7.37 -11.31
CA LYS A 156 -6.98 -6.05 -11.53
C LYS A 156 -5.80 -5.79 -10.60
N ILE A 157 -4.77 -5.17 -11.12
CA ILE A 157 -3.52 -4.90 -10.39
C ILE A 157 -3.43 -3.41 -10.03
N SER A 158 -3.24 -3.15 -8.74
CA SER A 158 -2.88 -1.83 -8.21
C SER A 158 -1.39 -1.83 -7.85
N PHE A 159 -0.70 -0.78 -8.25
CA PHE A 159 0.73 -0.61 -8.02
C PHE A 159 1.03 0.77 -7.39
N ASP A 160 1.76 0.77 -6.28
CA ASP A 160 2.33 1.98 -5.68
C ASP A 160 3.84 1.76 -5.48
N PRO A 161 4.72 2.36 -6.30
CA PRO A 161 6.15 2.21 -6.10
C PRO A 161 6.59 2.70 -4.73
N ASN A 162 5.97 3.78 -4.20
CA ASN A 162 6.23 4.31 -2.87
C ASN A 162 7.73 4.33 -2.56
N TYR A 163 8.45 5.17 -3.31
CA TYR A 163 9.92 5.18 -3.40
C TYR A 163 10.62 5.12 -2.05
N ARG A 164 11.66 4.31 -2.00
CA ARG A 164 12.58 4.21 -0.85
C ARG A 164 14.02 4.11 -1.36
N ASN A 165 15.00 4.50 -0.54
CA ASN A 165 16.43 4.51 -0.93
C ASN A 165 16.95 3.16 -1.45
N LEU A 166 16.35 2.05 -1.04
CA LEU A 166 16.66 0.72 -1.59
C LEU A 166 16.39 0.61 -3.11
N MET A 167 15.58 1.51 -3.68
CA MET A 167 15.23 1.54 -5.10
C MET A 167 16.21 2.36 -5.95
N GLU A 168 17.20 3.00 -5.35
CA GLU A 168 18.12 3.90 -6.06
C GLU A 168 18.88 3.20 -7.19
N HIS A 169 19.17 1.91 -7.01
CA HIS A 169 19.92 1.11 -7.98
C HIS A 169 19.14 -0.15 -8.40
N GLY A 170 19.02 -0.37 -9.70
CA GLY A 170 18.50 -1.61 -10.26
C GLY A 170 16.97 -1.80 -10.19
N TYR A 171 16.20 -0.82 -9.73
CA TYR A 171 14.75 -0.93 -9.62
C TYR A 171 14.00 -0.68 -10.94
N GLU A 172 14.58 0.05 -11.87
CA GLU A 172 13.91 0.44 -13.13
C GLU A 172 13.30 -0.74 -13.90
N PRO A 173 13.92 -1.93 -14.04
CA PRO A 173 13.30 -3.07 -14.69
C PRO A 173 12.03 -3.57 -13.97
N THR A 174 12.03 -3.56 -12.64
CA THR A 174 10.85 -3.92 -11.83
C THR A 174 9.75 -2.88 -11.95
N LEU A 175 10.10 -1.60 -11.91
CA LEU A 175 9.18 -0.48 -12.15
C LEU A 175 8.45 -0.64 -13.48
N ARG A 176 9.18 -0.89 -14.58
CA ARG A 176 8.60 -1.10 -15.92
C ARG A 176 7.67 -2.31 -15.98
N LYS A 177 8.07 -3.43 -15.40
CA LYS A 177 7.24 -4.64 -15.36
C LYS A 177 5.95 -4.41 -14.59
N MET A 178 6.04 -3.83 -13.39
CA MET A 178 4.87 -3.57 -12.56
C MET A 178 3.96 -2.51 -13.15
N ALA A 179 4.50 -1.43 -13.72
CA ALA A 179 3.71 -0.42 -14.41
C ALA A 179 2.95 -1.03 -15.61
N ALA A 180 3.60 -1.89 -16.40
CA ALA A 180 2.94 -2.58 -17.53
C ALA A 180 1.84 -3.55 -17.10
N LEU A 181 1.91 -4.12 -15.90
CA LEU A 181 0.90 -5.01 -15.33
C LEU A 181 -0.27 -4.26 -14.67
N ALA A 182 -0.07 -3.01 -14.25
CA ALA A 182 -1.01 -2.29 -13.40
C ALA A 182 -2.23 -1.77 -14.17
N ASP A 183 -3.41 -1.92 -13.57
CA ASP A 183 -4.65 -1.22 -13.97
C ASP A 183 -4.76 0.14 -13.25
N LEU A 184 -4.12 0.27 -12.09
CA LEU A 184 -4.06 1.49 -11.29
C LEU A 184 -2.64 1.68 -10.78
N ILE A 185 -2.06 2.85 -11.04
CA ILE A 185 -0.76 3.27 -10.50
C ILE A 185 -0.99 4.49 -9.60
N LYS A 186 -0.58 4.41 -8.34
CA LYS A 186 -0.52 5.60 -7.48
C LYS A 186 0.94 5.99 -7.32
N VAL A 187 1.21 7.27 -7.42
CA VAL A 187 2.51 7.90 -7.15
C VAL A 187 2.32 9.21 -6.42
N SER A 188 3.30 9.61 -5.61
CA SER A 188 3.41 10.99 -5.14
C SER A 188 4.28 11.81 -6.11
N ASP A 189 4.23 13.14 -5.95
CA ASP A 189 5.17 14.06 -6.63
C ASP A 189 6.64 13.75 -6.25
N GLU A 190 6.87 13.31 -5.02
CA GLU A 190 8.19 12.87 -4.55
C GLU A 190 8.61 11.58 -5.23
N ASP A 191 7.73 10.57 -5.32
CA ASP A 191 8.01 9.31 -6.04
C ASP A 191 8.41 9.58 -7.48
N LEU A 192 7.65 10.42 -8.20
CA LEU A 192 7.95 10.78 -9.58
C LEU A 192 9.34 11.42 -9.72
N ARG A 193 9.66 12.36 -8.82
CA ARG A 193 10.95 13.05 -8.81
C ARG A 193 12.13 12.11 -8.55
N MET A 194 11.95 11.20 -7.57
CA MET A 194 13.02 10.29 -7.14
C MET A 194 13.24 9.13 -8.13
N LEU A 195 12.17 8.57 -8.68
CA LEU A 195 12.25 7.45 -9.64
C LEU A 195 12.81 7.89 -11.00
N PHE A 196 12.41 9.06 -11.51
CA PHE A 196 12.74 9.48 -12.86
C PHE A 196 13.83 10.54 -12.93
N LYS A 197 14.19 11.17 -11.81
CA LYS A 197 15.24 12.21 -11.70
C LYS A 197 15.06 13.37 -12.70
N THR A 198 13.80 13.77 -12.93
CA THR A 198 13.39 14.83 -13.85
C THR A 198 12.21 15.63 -13.26
N SER A 199 11.68 16.60 -14.03
CA SER A 199 10.48 17.33 -13.62
C SER A 199 9.27 16.40 -13.47
N GLU A 200 8.32 16.75 -12.60
CA GLU A 200 7.10 15.98 -12.38
C GLU A 200 6.35 15.68 -13.69
N ALA A 201 6.19 16.68 -14.55
CA ALA A 201 5.50 16.52 -15.83
C ALA A 201 6.20 15.48 -16.73
N ASN A 202 7.51 15.58 -16.90
CA ASN A 202 8.29 14.63 -17.70
C ASN A 202 8.29 13.23 -17.07
N ALA A 203 8.34 13.13 -15.74
CA ALA A 203 8.28 11.87 -15.03
C ALA A 203 6.91 11.17 -15.24
N LEU A 204 5.83 11.94 -15.13
CA LEU A 204 4.48 11.46 -15.36
C LEU A 204 4.27 10.99 -16.80
N ASP A 205 4.79 11.71 -17.80
CA ASP A 205 4.76 11.33 -19.20
C ASP A 205 5.54 10.01 -19.44
N GLN A 206 6.72 9.86 -18.82
CA GLN A 206 7.48 8.62 -18.88
C GLN A 206 6.73 7.45 -18.25
N LEU A 207 6.12 7.64 -17.06
CA LEU A 207 5.32 6.63 -16.38
C LEU A 207 4.13 6.19 -17.26
N ARG A 208 3.40 7.14 -17.83
CA ARG A 208 2.25 6.87 -18.70
C ARG A 208 2.65 6.19 -20.02
N THR A 209 3.88 6.43 -20.51
CA THR A 209 4.42 5.70 -21.67
C THR A 209 4.65 4.22 -21.38
N MET A 210 4.93 3.84 -20.10
CA MET A 210 5.07 2.42 -19.73
C MET A 210 3.75 1.66 -19.79
N ASN A 211 2.63 2.34 -19.49
CA ASN A 211 1.28 1.79 -19.59
C ASN A 211 0.25 2.92 -19.80
N PRO A 212 -0.14 3.20 -21.05
CA PRO A 212 -1.08 4.28 -21.36
C PRO A 212 -2.52 3.99 -20.90
N ASP A 213 -2.85 2.73 -20.62
CA ASP A 213 -4.20 2.28 -20.24
C ASP A 213 -4.39 2.27 -18.72
N ALA A 214 -3.31 2.43 -17.93
CA ALA A 214 -3.41 2.47 -16.49
C ALA A 214 -4.06 3.78 -16.01
N ILE A 215 -4.95 3.64 -15.02
CA ILE A 215 -5.39 4.78 -14.22
C ILE A 215 -4.20 5.27 -13.38
N VAL A 216 -3.93 6.57 -13.37
CA VAL A 216 -2.85 7.13 -12.55
C VAL A 216 -3.40 8.10 -11.53
N LEU A 217 -3.11 7.86 -10.25
CA LEU A 217 -3.36 8.78 -9.14
C LEU A 217 -2.04 9.44 -8.73
N VAL A 218 -1.94 10.76 -8.89
CA VAL A 218 -0.81 11.56 -8.41
C VAL A 218 -1.23 12.34 -7.17
N THR A 219 -0.58 12.08 -6.04
CA THR A 219 -0.81 12.79 -4.77
C THR A 219 0.29 13.80 -4.49
N ARG A 220 -0.05 14.94 -3.84
CA ARG A 220 0.89 16.03 -3.52
C ARG A 220 0.66 16.55 -2.09
N GLY A 221 0.65 15.65 -1.12
CA GLY A 221 0.39 15.98 0.28
C GLY A 221 -0.93 16.73 0.48
N ALA A 222 -0.87 17.95 0.98
CA ALA A 222 -2.04 18.81 1.21
C ALA A 222 -2.53 19.54 -0.05
N ASP A 223 -1.78 19.47 -1.16
CA ASP A 223 -2.16 20.09 -2.43
C ASP A 223 -3.14 19.21 -3.22
N LYS A 224 -3.55 19.73 -4.38
CA LYS A 224 -4.47 18.98 -5.26
C LYS A 224 -3.86 17.68 -5.74
N ALA A 225 -4.58 16.58 -5.58
CA ALA A 225 -4.29 15.34 -6.26
C ALA A 225 -4.91 15.33 -7.67
N THR A 226 -4.29 14.58 -8.57
CA THR A 226 -4.72 14.41 -9.95
C THR A 226 -4.99 12.94 -10.22
N LEU A 227 -6.16 12.60 -10.75
CA LEU A 227 -6.48 11.27 -11.24
C LEU A 227 -6.62 11.35 -12.77
N ILE A 228 -5.94 10.44 -13.46
CA ILE A 228 -5.88 10.38 -14.93
C ILE A 228 -6.38 9.00 -15.37
N ASP A 229 -7.37 8.99 -16.27
CA ASP A 229 -7.88 7.78 -16.94
C ASP A 229 -7.95 8.05 -18.45
N GLY A 230 -6.99 7.52 -19.19
CA GLY A 230 -6.81 7.84 -20.61
C GLY A 230 -6.65 9.34 -20.86
N GLY A 231 -7.65 9.97 -21.52
CA GLY A 231 -7.68 11.42 -21.77
C GLY A 231 -8.43 12.23 -20.71
N LEU A 232 -9.08 11.57 -19.74
CA LEU A 232 -9.80 12.25 -18.66
C LEU A 232 -8.84 12.62 -17.53
N ILE A 233 -8.89 13.86 -17.10
CA ILE A 233 -8.13 14.37 -15.96
C ILE A 233 -9.11 14.96 -14.95
N VAL A 234 -9.04 14.51 -13.70
CA VAL A 234 -9.84 15.01 -12.58
C VAL A 234 -8.89 15.47 -11.47
N GLU A 235 -9.14 16.64 -10.93
CA GLU A 235 -8.38 17.20 -9.81
C GLU A 235 -9.27 17.51 -8.63
N ALA A 236 -8.78 17.23 -7.43
CA ALA A 236 -9.43 17.62 -6.17
C ALA A 236 -8.37 17.89 -5.09
N ALA A 237 -8.69 18.78 -4.16
CA ALA A 237 -7.90 18.97 -2.95
C ALA A 237 -8.44 18.05 -1.83
N PRO A 238 -7.55 17.54 -0.94
CA PRO A 238 -8.01 16.80 0.23
C PRO A 238 -8.83 17.71 1.17
N PRO A 239 -9.79 17.14 1.93
CA PRO A 239 -10.46 17.86 3.00
C PRO A 239 -9.44 18.46 3.98
N ARG A 240 -9.72 19.65 4.50
CA ARG A 240 -8.89 20.27 5.53
C ARG A 240 -9.14 19.63 6.87
N VAL A 241 -8.09 19.16 7.52
CA VAL A 241 -8.14 18.52 8.84
C VAL A 241 -7.04 19.07 9.74
N GLU A 242 -7.21 18.92 11.05
CA GLU A 242 -6.11 19.10 11.99
C GLU A 242 -5.17 17.90 11.86
N VAL A 243 -3.96 18.14 11.37
CA VAL A 243 -2.98 17.10 11.09
C VAL A 243 -2.22 16.75 12.36
N VAL A 244 -2.31 15.51 12.79
CA VAL A 244 -1.52 14.92 13.89
C VAL A 244 -0.27 14.24 13.32
N ASP A 245 -0.43 13.43 12.25
CA ASP A 245 0.65 12.71 11.60
C ASP A 245 0.29 12.47 10.12
N THR A 246 1.27 12.41 9.24
CA THR A 246 1.07 12.15 7.81
C THR A 246 1.47 10.73 7.38
N VAL A 247 2.00 9.93 8.30
CA VAL A 247 2.40 8.55 8.04
C VAL A 247 1.17 7.72 7.65
N GLY A 248 1.28 6.99 6.53
CA GLY A 248 0.20 6.14 6.02
C GLY A 248 -0.93 6.88 5.29
N ALA A 249 -0.89 8.22 5.15
CA ALA A 249 -1.92 8.97 4.41
C ALA A 249 -2.01 8.53 2.94
N GLY A 250 -0.88 8.27 2.29
CA GLY A 250 -0.80 7.72 0.94
C GLY A 250 -1.44 6.33 0.86
N ASP A 251 -1.13 5.46 1.82
CA ASP A 251 -1.66 4.09 1.91
C ASP A 251 -3.18 4.11 2.13
N ALA A 252 -3.67 5.01 3.00
CA ALA A 252 -5.10 5.21 3.22
C ALA A 252 -5.79 5.77 1.97
N SER A 253 -5.15 6.69 1.22
CA SER A 253 -5.70 7.25 -0.01
C SER A 253 -5.86 6.19 -1.10
N ILE A 254 -4.84 5.38 -1.36
CA ILE A 254 -4.96 4.28 -2.35
C ILE A 254 -5.95 3.21 -1.88
N GLY A 255 -5.96 2.87 -0.58
CA GLY A 255 -6.93 1.96 0.02
C GLY A 255 -8.37 2.46 -0.15
N GLY A 256 -8.61 3.76 0.08
CA GLY A 256 -9.89 4.43 -0.14
C GLY A 256 -10.32 4.43 -1.60
N LEU A 257 -9.41 4.69 -2.54
CA LEU A 257 -9.70 4.59 -3.97
C LEU A 257 -10.11 3.18 -4.37
N LEU A 258 -9.34 2.17 -3.97
CA LEU A 258 -9.62 0.77 -4.25
C LEU A 258 -10.95 0.31 -3.65
N PHE A 259 -11.23 0.71 -2.40
CA PHE A 259 -12.53 0.47 -1.77
C PHE A 259 -13.66 1.09 -2.60
N SER A 260 -13.55 2.36 -3.00
CA SER A 260 -14.55 3.07 -3.77
C SER A 260 -14.81 2.43 -5.14
N LEU A 261 -13.74 1.99 -5.83
CA LEU A 261 -13.83 1.29 -7.12
C LEU A 261 -14.53 -0.08 -7.01
N MET A 262 -14.33 -0.79 -5.89
CA MET A 262 -14.93 -2.11 -5.68
C MET A 262 -16.37 -2.05 -5.15
N SER A 263 -16.66 -1.11 -4.25
CA SER A 263 -17.96 -1.01 -3.58
C SER A 263 -18.99 -0.22 -4.37
N ALA A 264 -18.57 0.73 -5.21
CA ALA A 264 -19.43 1.62 -5.96
C ALA A 264 -18.84 1.93 -7.36
N PRO A 265 -18.67 0.93 -8.23
CA PRO A 265 -17.98 1.09 -9.52
C PRO A 265 -18.69 2.05 -10.49
N GLN A 266 -19.95 2.39 -10.22
CA GLN A 266 -20.76 3.34 -11.01
C GLN A 266 -20.49 4.81 -10.66
N ARG A 267 -19.72 5.10 -9.60
CA ARG A 267 -19.36 6.48 -9.25
C ARG A 267 -18.56 7.14 -10.36
N LYS A 268 -18.68 8.46 -10.46
CA LYS A 268 -17.81 9.26 -11.34
C LYS A 268 -16.41 9.39 -10.75
N TRP A 269 -15.42 9.65 -11.59
CA TRP A 269 -14.03 9.79 -11.16
C TRP A 269 -13.79 10.87 -10.10
N ASN A 270 -14.53 11.97 -10.14
CA ASN A 270 -14.45 13.00 -9.09
C ASN A 270 -14.94 12.49 -7.72
N GLU A 271 -15.93 11.60 -7.69
CA GLU A 271 -16.43 10.99 -6.44
C GLU A 271 -15.44 9.94 -5.91
N HIS A 272 -14.84 9.15 -6.80
CA HIS A 272 -13.76 8.22 -6.42
C HIS A 272 -12.55 8.95 -5.85
N LEU A 273 -12.13 10.04 -6.51
CA LEU A 273 -11.01 10.86 -6.05
C LEU A 273 -11.31 11.53 -4.72
N ALA A 274 -12.50 12.12 -4.56
CA ALA A 274 -12.92 12.73 -3.29
C ALA A 274 -12.88 11.70 -2.14
N PHE A 275 -13.38 10.48 -2.37
CA PHE A 275 -13.35 9.41 -1.36
C PHE A 275 -11.92 9.01 -0.99
N ALA A 276 -11.03 8.87 -1.98
CA ALA A 276 -9.62 8.56 -1.77
C ALA A 276 -8.93 9.62 -0.89
N LEU A 277 -9.17 10.89 -1.21
CA LEU A 277 -8.56 12.03 -0.49
C LEU A 277 -9.12 12.18 0.93
N ALA A 278 -10.42 11.93 1.11
CA ALA A 278 -11.04 11.90 2.43
C ALA A 278 -10.47 10.77 3.31
N ALA A 279 -10.18 9.60 2.73
CA ALA A 279 -9.53 8.51 3.45
C ALA A 279 -8.11 8.88 3.90
N GLY A 280 -7.30 9.50 3.01
CA GLY A 280 -5.98 10.02 3.37
C GLY A 280 -6.04 11.10 4.45
N ALA A 281 -6.98 12.04 4.34
CA ALA A 281 -7.17 13.10 5.32
C ALA A 281 -7.63 12.54 6.69
N ALA A 282 -8.53 11.56 6.70
CA ALA A 282 -8.97 10.89 7.93
C ALA A 282 -7.79 10.20 8.65
N ALA A 283 -6.89 9.56 7.91
CA ALA A 283 -5.68 8.96 8.48
C ALA A 283 -4.80 10.01 9.16
N CYS A 284 -4.64 11.20 8.57
CA CYS A 284 -3.80 12.26 9.12
C CYS A 284 -4.26 12.82 10.49
N ARG A 285 -5.48 12.52 10.94
CA ARG A 285 -6.02 12.97 12.24
C ARG A 285 -5.51 12.14 13.43
N HIS A 286 -4.74 11.10 13.18
CA HIS A 286 -4.25 10.15 14.17
C HIS A 286 -2.73 9.98 14.08
N SER A 287 -2.10 9.56 15.17
CA SER A 287 -0.67 9.24 15.18
C SER A 287 -0.39 7.90 14.51
N GLY A 288 0.70 7.82 13.76
CA GLY A 288 1.13 6.65 13.01
C GLY A 288 0.23 6.33 11.81
N ALA A 289 0.48 5.20 11.15
CA ALA A 289 -0.29 4.77 9.98
C ALA A 289 -1.70 4.30 10.35
N HIS A 290 -2.58 5.26 10.66
CA HIS A 290 -3.98 4.98 10.97
C HIS A 290 -4.75 4.52 9.73
N SER A 291 -5.53 3.46 9.88
CA SER A 291 -6.45 2.97 8.85
C SER A 291 -7.86 3.44 9.19
N PRO A 292 -8.43 4.39 8.43
CA PRO A 292 -9.72 4.99 8.79
C PRO A 292 -10.89 4.03 8.62
N THR A 293 -11.93 4.23 9.43
CA THR A 293 -13.23 3.58 9.26
C THR A 293 -14.05 4.27 8.17
N LEU A 294 -15.08 3.59 7.68
CA LEU A 294 -16.01 4.17 6.69
C LEU A 294 -16.68 5.45 7.23
N ASP A 295 -17.08 5.47 8.51
CA ASP A 295 -17.73 6.62 9.13
C ASP A 295 -16.80 7.84 9.21
N GLU A 296 -15.51 7.63 9.53
CA GLU A 296 -14.50 8.70 9.54
C GLU A 296 -14.33 9.33 8.15
N VAL A 297 -14.33 8.51 7.10
CA VAL A 297 -14.21 8.98 5.71
C VAL A 297 -15.47 9.70 5.25
N VAL A 298 -16.65 9.13 5.51
CA VAL A 298 -17.93 9.70 5.10
C VAL A 298 -18.20 11.03 5.80
N SER A 299 -17.78 11.20 7.05
CA SER A 299 -17.92 12.48 7.76
C SER A 299 -17.21 13.63 7.03
N LEU A 300 -16.00 13.36 6.50
CA LEU A 300 -15.20 14.36 5.77
C LEU A 300 -15.70 14.66 4.34
N LEU A 301 -16.59 13.83 3.81
CA LEU A 301 -17.20 14.07 2.49
C LEU A 301 -18.45 14.95 2.59
N ASN A 302 -19.03 15.07 3.78
CA ASN A 302 -20.28 15.82 4.01
C ASN A 302 -20.02 17.22 4.60
N ASP A 303 -18.77 17.51 5.01
CA ASP A 303 -18.31 18.82 5.49
C ASP A 303 -17.87 19.70 4.30
#